data_63311f52cbe146d0b929a87ecc543170
#
_entry.id   63311f52cbe146d0b929a87ecc543170
#
_cell.length_a   1.000
_cell.length_b   1.000
_cell.length_c   1.000
_cell.angle_alpha   90.00
_cell.angle_beta   90.00
_cell.angle_gamma   90.00
#
_symmetry.space_group_name_H-M   'P 1'
#
loop_
_entity.id
_entity.type
_entity.pdbx_description
1 polymer ?
#
loop_
_entity_poly.entity_id
_entity_poly.type
_entity_poly.pdbx_seq_one_letter_code
_entity_poly.pdbx_strand_id
1 'polypeptide(L)'
;MRVIVDNKIPFIKEAIEKIADSVIYTPGRDFTPELVKDADALIIRTRTHCNKELLEGSKVRFIATATIGFDHIDTEYCREAGIAWTNAPGCNSASVAQYVQSALLLLQQLKGVQLSELTLGIIGVGNVGSKIAQVGQELGMRVLKNDLPRQDKEGESDFSSLQALAAECDILTFHVPLYKEGPYKTFHLADHTFFRSLKRCPVIINTSRGEVIETNALLNALEDGLISDAIIDVWENEPDINLTLLNRVFLGTSHIAGYSADGKANATRMSLDALCRFFHIKADYRIAPPQPRNPIITAGNLAEAYLQMYDPRRDSEALKTHPEQFEKLRGDYPLRREKDAYTYIPK
;
A
#
# COMPACT_ATOMS: atom_id res chain seq x y z
N MET A 1 0.55 -23.28 -23.24
CA MET A 1 1.21 -22.69 -22.06
C MET A 1 0.60 -23.28 -20.79
N ARG A 2 1.43 -23.86 -19.92
CA ARG A 2 1.05 -24.39 -18.61
C ARG A 2 1.42 -23.38 -17.52
N VAL A 3 0.44 -22.98 -16.72
CA VAL A 3 0.63 -21.97 -15.68
C VAL A 3 0.27 -22.51 -14.30
N ILE A 4 1.09 -22.22 -13.29
CA ILE A 4 0.77 -22.52 -11.89
C ILE A 4 0.45 -21.21 -11.19
N VAL A 5 -0.67 -21.20 -10.48
CA VAL A 5 -1.29 -20.00 -9.92
C VAL A 5 -1.52 -20.17 -8.42
N ASP A 6 -1.11 -19.20 -7.62
CA ASP A 6 -1.51 -19.13 -6.21
C ASP A 6 -3.05 -18.97 -6.13
N ASN A 7 -3.71 -19.94 -5.52
CA ASN A 7 -5.17 -20.03 -5.42
C ASN A 7 -5.83 -18.92 -4.61
N LYS A 8 -5.04 -18.08 -3.95
CA LYS A 8 -5.49 -16.90 -3.19
C LYS A 8 -5.43 -15.59 -3.99
N ILE A 9 -5.06 -15.65 -5.28
CA ILE A 9 -5.10 -14.46 -6.15
C ILE A 9 -6.55 -14.21 -6.57
N PRO A 10 -7.15 -13.07 -6.17
CA PRO A 10 -8.55 -12.80 -6.45
C PRO A 10 -8.82 -12.58 -7.95
N PHE A 11 -9.99 -12.95 -8.42
CA PHE A 11 -10.51 -12.63 -9.77
C PHE A 11 -9.70 -13.20 -10.94
N ILE A 12 -8.73 -14.13 -10.69
CA ILE A 12 -7.82 -14.62 -11.73
C ILE A 12 -8.42 -15.75 -12.56
N LYS A 13 -9.29 -16.58 -11.96
CA LYS A 13 -9.68 -17.89 -12.50
C LYS A 13 -10.23 -17.83 -13.93
N GLU A 14 -11.30 -17.10 -14.14
CA GLU A 14 -11.93 -16.99 -15.46
C GLU A 14 -11.04 -16.32 -16.52
N ALA A 15 -10.14 -15.45 -16.08
CA ALA A 15 -9.24 -14.72 -16.96
C ALA A 15 -8.08 -15.58 -17.43
N ILE A 16 -7.42 -16.30 -16.51
CA ILE A 16 -6.26 -17.14 -16.85
C ILE A 16 -6.66 -18.38 -17.68
N GLU A 17 -7.85 -18.95 -17.43
CA GLU A 17 -8.37 -20.08 -18.17
C GLU A 17 -8.69 -19.77 -19.65
N LYS A 18 -8.81 -18.50 -20.03
CA LYS A 18 -8.96 -18.06 -21.43
C LYS A 18 -7.63 -17.95 -22.18
N ILE A 19 -6.51 -17.86 -21.48
CA ILE A 19 -5.21 -17.55 -22.09
C ILE A 19 -4.16 -18.67 -21.89
N ALA A 20 -4.43 -19.63 -21.01
CA ALA A 20 -3.55 -20.77 -20.75
C ALA A 20 -4.22 -22.09 -21.15
N ASP A 21 -3.43 -23.03 -21.71
CA ASP A 21 -3.93 -24.35 -22.08
C ASP A 21 -4.15 -25.26 -20.87
N SER A 22 -3.37 -25.02 -19.80
CA SER A 22 -3.44 -25.79 -18.56
C SER A 22 -3.12 -24.88 -17.37
N VAL A 23 -3.99 -24.86 -16.37
CA VAL A 23 -3.82 -24.07 -15.14
C VAL A 23 -3.91 -24.98 -13.92
N ILE A 24 -2.93 -24.87 -13.03
CA ILE A 24 -2.92 -25.56 -11.74
C ILE A 24 -3.03 -24.50 -10.64
N TYR A 25 -4.01 -24.64 -9.75
CA TYR A 25 -4.21 -23.79 -8.60
C TYR A 25 -3.70 -24.46 -7.35
N THR A 26 -2.80 -23.81 -6.61
CA THR A 26 -2.24 -24.34 -5.37
C THR A 26 -2.02 -23.23 -4.35
N PRO A 27 -2.05 -23.51 -3.04
CA PRO A 27 -1.62 -22.51 -2.04
C PRO A 27 -0.18 -22.10 -2.25
N GLY A 28 0.15 -20.81 -2.03
CA GLY A 28 1.48 -20.28 -2.29
C GLY A 28 2.63 -21.00 -1.55
N ARG A 29 2.36 -21.61 -0.38
CA ARG A 29 3.34 -22.40 0.36
C ARG A 29 3.59 -23.80 -0.19
N ASP A 30 2.71 -24.29 -1.08
CA ASP A 30 2.72 -25.66 -1.61
C ASP A 30 3.34 -25.73 -3.02
N PHE A 31 4.03 -24.67 -3.46
CA PHE A 31 4.85 -24.70 -4.67
C PHE A 31 6.12 -25.51 -4.39
N THR A 32 6.29 -26.61 -5.11
CA THR A 32 7.47 -27.50 -5.01
C THR A 32 8.21 -27.60 -6.33
N PRO A 33 9.49 -28.00 -6.34
CA PRO A 33 10.25 -28.23 -7.57
C PRO A 33 9.57 -29.19 -8.56
N GLU A 34 8.94 -30.27 -8.05
CA GLU A 34 8.22 -31.24 -8.88
C GLU A 34 7.00 -30.61 -9.55
N LEU A 35 6.27 -29.76 -8.81
CA LEU A 35 5.09 -29.07 -9.32
C LEU A 35 5.44 -28.10 -10.42
N VAL A 36 6.51 -27.30 -10.24
CA VAL A 36 6.90 -26.24 -11.19
C VAL A 36 7.72 -26.75 -12.36
N LYS A 37 8.20 -27.98 -12.32
CA LYS A 37 9.15 -28.56 -13.29
C LYS A 37 8.74 -28.36 -14.76
N ASP A 38 7.48 -28.61 -15.08
CA ASP A 38 6.96 -28.51 -16.45
C ASP A 38 6.07 -27.29 -16.68
N ALA A 39 6.11 -26.30 -15.81
CA ALA A 39 5.38 -25.05 -15.98
C ALA A 39 6.13 -24.09 -16.91
N ASP A 40 5.39 -23.35 -17.74
CA ASP A 40 5.92 -22.24 -18.54
C ASP A 40 5.98 -20.95 -17.74
N ALA A 41 5.01 -20.75 -16.81
CA ALA A 41 4.92 -19.55 -15.99
C ALA A 41 4.34 -19.81 -14.60
N LEU A 42 4.69 -18.94 -13.66
CA LEU A 42 4.14 -18.89 -12.30
C LEU A 42 3.44 -17.56 -12.07
N ILE A 43 2.25 -17.58 -11.46
CA ILE A 43 1.60 -16.37 -10.94
C ILE A 43 1.42 -16.56 -9.46
N ILE A 44 2.14 -15.77 -8.69
CA ILE A 44 2.38 -16.00 -7.27
C ILE A 44 1.98 -14.81 -6.38
N ARG A 45 2.11 -14.99 -5.08
CA ARG A 45 2.07 -13.98 -4.04
C ARG A 45 3.22 -14.21 -3.06
N THR A 46 3.27 -13.41 -1.99
CA THR A 46 4.35 -13.36 -1.01
C THR A 46 4.70 -14.68 -0.29
N ARG A 47 3.85 -15.71 -0.35
CA ARG A 47 4.09 -17.00 0.34
C ARG A 47 4.87 -18.01 -0.52
N THR A 48 5.12 -17.70 -1.79
CA THR A 48 5.92 -18.54 -2.70
C THR A 48 7.31 -17.91 -2.82
N HIS A 49 8.33 -18.62 -2.35
CA HIS A 49 9.71 -18.17 -2.50
C HIS A 49 10.29 -18.71 -3.81
N CYS A 50 10.47 -17.80 -4.79
CA CYS A 50 11.06 -18.13 -6.08
C CYS A 50 12.57 -17.95 -6.01
N ASN A 51 13.25 -19.01 -5.65
CA ASN A 51 14.71 -19.10 -5.51
C ASN A 51 15.26 -20.27 -6.34
N LYS A 52 16.57 -20.47 -6.29
CA LYS A 52 17.25 -21.57 -6.97
C LYS A 52 16.65 -22.93 -6.61
N GLU A 53 16.38 -23.18 -5.32
CA GLU A 53 15.83 -24.46 -4.85
C GLU A 53 14.50 -24.81 -5.53
N LEU A 54 13.60 -23.85 -5.71
CA LEU A 54 12.32 -24.05 -6.37
C LEU A 54 12.45 -24.18 -7.89
N LEU A 55 13.33 -23.38 -8.52
CA LEU A 55 13.29 -23.13 -9.97
C LEU A 55 14.33 -23.91 -10.77
N GLU A 56 15.38 -24.48 -10.15
CA GLU A 56 16.45 -25.18 -10.85
C GLU A 56 15.92 -26.39 -11.60
N GLY A 57 16.26 -26.48 -12.88
CA GLY A 57 15.80 -27.58 -13.75
C GLY A 57 14.34 -27.51 -14.18
N SER A 58 13.62 -26.44 -13.84
CA SER A 58 12.26 -26.21 -14.33
C SER A 58 12.25 -25.62 -15.76
N LYS A 59 11.07 -25.67 -16.41
CA LYS A 59 10.82 -25.00 -17.70
C LYS A 59 10.28 -23.59 -17.56
N VAL A 60 10.24 -23.05 -16.34
CA VAL A 60 9.69 -21.73 -16.05
C VAL A 60 10.49 -20.65 -16.76
N ARG A 61 9.80 -19.83 -17.54
CA ARG A 61 10.38 -18.68 -18.27
C ARG A 61 9.87 -17.33 -17.76
N PHE A 62 8.74 -17.34 -17.03
CA PHE A 62 8.12 -16.12 -16.58
C PHE A 62 7.50 -16.26 -15.19
N ILE A 63 7.68 -15.26 -14.34
CA ILE A 63 7.08 -15.18 -13.00
C ILE A 63 6.39 -13.82 -12.86
N ALA A 64 5.10 -13.82 -12.49
CA ALA A 64 4.42 -12.60 -12.07
C ALA A 64 4.01 -12.72 -10.59
N THR A 65 4.37 -11.73 -9.77
CA THR A 65 3.80 -11.63 -8.43
C THR A 65 2.68 -10.60 -8.38
N ALA A 66 1.47 -11.03 -7.99
CA ALA A 66 0.32 -10.14 -7.79
C ALA A 66 0.43 -9.31 -6.50
N THR A 67 1.63 -8.78 -6.26
CA THR A 67 2.00 -7.96 -5.09
C THR A 67 2.92 -6.82 -5.51
N ILE A 68 3.05 -5.80 -4.66
CA ILE A 68 4.00 -4.69 -4.88
C ILE A 68 5.41 -5.13 -4.48
N GLY A 69 5.57 -5.67 -3.26
CA GLY A 69 6.84 -6.21 -2.78
C GLY A 69 7.20 -7.49 -3.53
N PHE A 70 8.50 -7.71 -3.73
CA PHE A 70 9.04 -8.86 -4.45
C PHE A 70 10.22 -9.53 -3.71
N ASP A 71 10.34 -9.30 -2.40
CA ASP A 71 11.40 -9.85 -1.54
C ASP A 71 11.44 -11.40 -1.53
N HIS A 72 10.35 -12.05 -1.95
CA HIS A 72 10.20 -13.49 -2.11
C HIS A 72 10.68 -14.01 -3.49
N ILE A 73 11.20 -13.14 -4.37
CA ILE A 73 11.79 -13.49 -5.66
C ILE A 73 13.30 -13.24 -5.59
N ASP A 74 14.09 -14.29 -5.78
CA ASP A 74 15.53 -14.18 -6.00
C ASP A 74 15.77 -13.63 -7.41
N THR A 75 15.89 -12.32 -7.48
CA THR A 75 16.02 -11.60 -8.76
C THR A 75 17.34 -11.85 -9.45
N GLU A 76 18.39 -12.17 -8.67
CA GLU A 76 19.71 -12.49 -9.21
C GLU A 76 19.70 -13.88 -9.85
N TYR A 77 19.17 -14.87 -9.16
CA TYR A 77 19.01 -16.19 -9.74
C TYR A 77 18.11 -16.15 -10.99
N CYS A 78 16.99 -15.43 -10.96
CA CYS A 78 16.12 -15.28 -12.12
C CYS A 78 16.89 -14.70 -13.33
N ARG A 79 17.73 -13.68 -13.11
CA ARG A 79 18.58 -13.10 -14.15
C ARG A 79 19.58 -14.11 -14.72
N GLU A 80 20.23 -14.89 -13.86
CA GLU A 80 21.20 -15.92 -14.27
C GLU A 80 20.56 -17.08 -15.03
N ALA A 81 19.37 -17.50 -14.59
CA ALA A 81 18.58 -18.58 -15.22
C ALA A 81 17.81 -18.11 -16.46
N GLY A 82 17.83 -16.84 -16.82
CA GLY A 82 17.08 -16.29 -17.95
C GLY A 82 15.56 -16.27 -17.72
N ILE A 83 15.10 -16.26 -16.47
CA ILE A 83 13.70 -16.20 -16.10
C ILE A 83 13.27 -14.73 -15.96
N ALA A 84 12.34 -14.30 -16.81
CA ALA A 84 11.74 -12.98 -16.69
C ALA A 84 10.76 -12.94 -15.51
N TRP A 85 10.73 -11.81 -14.80
CA TRP A 85 9.76 -11.64 -13.71
C TRP A 85 9.18 -10.22 -13.69
N THR A 86 8.03 -10.07 -13.04
CA THR A 86 7.37 -8.78 -12.79
C THR A 86 6.61 -8.77 -11.48
N ASN A 87 6.42 -7.58 -10.94
CA ASN A 87 5.52 -7.32 -9.82
C ASN A 87 4.36 -6.38 -10.26
N ALA A 88 3.53 -5.93 -9.33
CA ALA A 88 2.38 -5.07 -9.59
C ALA A 88 2.54 -3.69 -8.90
N PRO A 89 3.51 -2.84 -9.33
CA PRO A 89 3.76 -1.57 -8.68
C PRO A 89 2.57 -0.61 -8.81
N GLY A 90 2.16 -0.01 -7.69
CA GLY A 90 1.07 0.97 -7.67
C GLY A 90 -0.35 0.38 -7.81
N CYS A 91 -0.52 -0.92 -7.87
CA CYS A 91 -1.84 -1.55 -8.02
C CYS A 91 -2.87 -1.12 -6.97
N ASN A 92 -2.42 -0.82 -5.75
CA ASN A 92 -3.26 -0.41 -4.62
C ASN A 92 -3.08 1.07 -4.23
N SER A 93 -2.41 1.89 -5.04
CA SER A 93 -2.13 3.28 -4.68
C SER A 93 -3.39 4.12 -4.46
N ALA A 94 -4.47 3.86 -5.19
CA ALA A 94 -5.76 4.52 -4.99
C ALA A 94 -6.44 4.09 -3.68
N SER A 95 -6.25 2.84 -3.25
CA SER A 95 -6.70 2.34 -1.96
C SER A 95 -6.05 3.10 -0.78
N VAL A 96 -4.72 3.26 -0.83
CA VAL A 96 -3.99 4.03 0.19
C VAL A 96 -4.41 5.50 0.16
N ALA A 97 -4.59 6.09 -1.03
CA ALA A 97 -5.08 7.46 -1.16
C ALA A 97 -6.46 7.64 -0.55
N GLN A 98 -7.39 6.70 -0.77
CA GLN A 98 -8.71 6.72 -0.13
C GLN A 98 -8.60 6.62 1.41
N TYR A 99 -7.71 5.76 1.93
CA TYR A 99 -7.48 5.66 3.37
C TYR A 99 -7.02 6.99 3.96
N VAL A 100 -5.99 7.61 3.36
CA VAL A 100 -5.45 8.90 3.82
C VAL A 100 -6.50 10.00 3.66
N GLN A 101 -7.24 10.05 2.56
CA GLN A 101 -8.34 11.01 2.37
C GLN A 101 -9.39 10.90 3.47
N SER A 102 -9.85 9.68 3.78
CA SER A 102 -10.82 9.46 4.87
C SER A 102 -10.24 9.85 6.22
N ALA A 103 -8.97 9.56 6.49
CA ALA A 103 -8.31 9.94 7.73
C ALA A 103 -8.17 11.47 7.88
N LEU A 104 -7.85 12.19 6.81
CA LEU A 104 -7.82 13.66 6.78
C LEU A 104 -9.21 14.25 7.04
N LEU A 105 -10.25 13.72 6.42
CA LEU A 105 -11.65 14.16 6.64
C LEU A 105 -12.11 13.90 8.09
N LEU A 106 -11.64 12.81 8.71
CA LEU A 106 -11.90 12.56 10.13
C LEU A 106 -11.18 13.54 11.05
N LEU A 107 -9.95 13.94 10.73
CA LEU A 107 -9.26 15.03 11.46
C LEU A 107 -10.07 16.32 11.38
N GLN A 108 -10.56 16.70 10.21
CA GLN A 108 -11.44 17.85 10.05
C GLN A 108 -12.70 17.73 10.90
N GLN A 109 -13.38 16.59 10.82
CA GLN A 109 -14.66 16.38 11.50
C GLN A 109 -14.52 16.32 13.04
N LEU A 110 -13.49 15.64 13.54
CA LEU A 110 -13.37 15.31 14.97
C LEU A 110 -12.43 16.23 15.73
N LYS A 111 -11.45 16.85 15.06
CA LYS A 111 -10.53 17.82 15.67
C LYS A 111 -10.87 19.26 15.32
N GLY A 112 -11.85 19.50 14.43
CA GLY A 112 -12.30 20.84 14.06
C GLY A 112 -11.29 21.64 13.22
N VAL A 113 -10.32 20.96 12.58
CA VAL A 113 -9.32 21.63 11.74
C VAL A 113 -9.88 21.96 10.36
N GLN A 114 -9.45 23.06 9.76
CA GLN A 114 -9.78 23.42 8.38
C GLN A 114 -8.64 22.97 7.46
N LEU A 115 -8.85 21.88 6.73
CA LEU A 115 -7.80 21.27 5.87
C LEU A 115 -7.23 22.27 4.85
N SER A 116 -8.06 23.17 4.30
CA SER A 116 -7.63 24.19 3.35
C SER A 116 -6.65 25.24 3.92
N GLU A 117 -6.52 25.32 5.24
CA GLU A 117 -5.56 26.19 5.93
C GLU A 117 -4.26 25.48 6.29
N LEU A 118 -4.20 24.15 6.10
CA LEU A 118 -3.08 23.30 6.51
C LEU A 118 -2.13 22.99 5.36
N THR A 119 -0.86 22.79 5.71
CA THR A 119 0.19 22.33 4.80
C THR A 119 0.42 20.83 4.98
N LEU A 120 0.28 20.08 3.90
CA LEU A 120 0.55 18.64 3.81
C LEU A 120 1.95 18.40 3.26
N GLY A 121 2.83 17.79 4.05
CA GLY A 121 4.15 17.34 3.65
C GLY A 121 4.12 15.87 3.26
N ILE A 122 4.56 15.55 2.06
CA ILE A 122 4.58 14.18 1.51
C ILE A 122 6.03 13.72 1.38
N ILE A 123 6.38 12.65 2.10
CA ILE A 123 7.70 12.04 2.06
C ILE A 123 7.60 10.74 1.24
N GLY A 124 8.22 10.74 0.06
CA GLY A 124 8.06 9.72 -0.97
C GLY A 124 6.89 10.03 -1.93
N VAL A 125 7.21 10.41 -3.18
CA VAL A 125 6.23 10.86 -4.20
C VAL A 125 6.18 9.88 -5.37
N GLY A 126 6.20 8.57 -5.05
CA GLY A 126 5.98 7.48 -6.00
C GLY A 126 4.49 7.32 -6.37
N ASN A 127 4.07 6.09 -6.68
CA ASN A 127 2.68 5.79 -7.06
C ASN A 127 1.65 6.23 -6.01
N VAL A 128 1.95 6.05 -4.73
CA VAL A 128 1.07 6.44 -3.62
C VAL A 128 1.16 7.95 -3.38
N GLY A 129 2.35 8.47 -3.12
CA GLY A 129 2.53 9.88 -2.77
C GLY A 129 2.01 10.85 -3.83
N SER A 130 2.09 10.50 -5.12
CA SER A 130 1.50 11.32 -6.20
C SER A 130 -0.03 11.41 -6.09
N LYS A 131 -0.70 10.31 -5.73
CA LYS A 131 -2.16 10.32 -5.48
C LYS A 131 -2.53 11.08 -4.20
N ILE A 132 -1.68 11.00 -3.16
CA ILE A 132 -1.86 11.80 -1.94
C ILE A 132 -1.70 13.28 -2.24
N ALA A 133 -0.78 13.67 -3.13
CA ALA A 133 -0.65 15.07 -3.57
C ALA A 133 -1.95 15.57 -4.24
N GLN A 134 -2.58 14.74 -5.07
CA GLN A 134 -3.89 15.06 -5.66
C GLN A 134 -4.97 15.21 -4.59
N VAL A 135 -5.04 14.27 -3.64
CA VAL A 135 -5.98 14.36 -2.50
C VAL A 135 -5.78 15.66 -1.72
N GLY A 136 -4.53 16.02 -1.39
CA GLY A 136 -4.25 17.29 -0.70
C GLY A 136 -4.75 18.51 -1.49
N GLN A 137 -4.51 18.53 -2.80
CA GLN A 137 -4.99 19.60 -3.68
C GLN A 137 -6.53 19.64 -3.77
N GLU A 138 -7.20 18.47 -3.90
CA GLU A 138 -8.67 18.37 -3.91
C GLU A 138 -9.29 18.89 -2.60
N LEU A 139 -8.58 18.73 -1.47
CA LEU A 139 -8.98 19.24 -0.15
C LEU A 139 -8.56 20.71 0.11
N GLY A 140 -7.98 21.38 -0.89
CA GLY A 140 -7.54 22.79 -0.80
C GLY A 140 -6.28 23.01 0.01
N MET A 141 -5.55 21.95 0.37
CA MET A 141 -4.33 22.07 1.18
C MET A 141 -3.14 22.60 0.37
N ARG A 142 -2.24 23.32 1.03
CA ARG A 142 -0.89 23.54 0.48
C ARG A 142 -0.11 22.23 0.55
N VAL A 143 0.50 21.78 -0.56
CA VAL A 143 1.22 20.51 -0.64
C VAL A 143 2.71 20.75 -0.87
N LEU A 144 3.55 20.23 0.02
CA LEU A 144 5.00 20.14 -0.13
C LEU A 144 5.42 18.68 -0.36
N LYS A 145 6.36 18.46 -1.26
CA LYS A 145 6.80 17.12 -1.71
C LYS A 145 8.28 16.93 -1.41
N ASN A 146 8.65 15.78 -0.84
CA ASN A 146 10.03 15.35 -0.66
C ASN A 146 10.22 13.96 -1.26
N ASP A 147 11.18 13.82 -2.17
CA ASP A 147 11.56 12.54 -2.77
C ASP A 147 12.99 12.66 -3.31
N LEU A 148 13.99 12.29 -2.49
CA LEU A 148 15.41 12.45 -2.85
C LEU A 148 15.78 11.72 -4.14
N PRO A 149 15.41 10.43 -4.36
CA PRO A 149 15.73 9.74 -5.61
C PRO A 149 15.14 10.42 -6.85
N ARG A 150 13.95 11.00 -6.73
CA ARG A 150 13.33 11.74 -7.83
C ARG A 150 13.95 13.11 -8.02
N GLN A 151 14.23 13.81 -6.92
CA GLN A 151 14.90 15.10 -6.95
C GLN A 151 16.25 15.00 -7.66
N ASP A 152 17.07 13.97 -7.33
CA ASP A 152 18.37 13.75 -7.98
C ASP A 152 18.23 13.46 -9.50
N LYS A 153 17.14 12.83 -9.91
CA LYS A 153 16.89 12.48 -11.31
C LYS A 153 16.19 13.57 -12.11
N GLU A 154 15.25 14.28 -11.50
CA GLU A 154 14.30 15.19 -12.16
C GLU A 154 14.65 16.68 -11.92
N GLY A 155 15.51 16.99 -10.94
CA GLY A 155 15.87 18.33 -10.51
C GLY A 155 15.04 18.82 -9.32
N GLU A 156 15.45 19.96 -8.75
CA GLU A 156 14.95 20.46 -7.46
C GLU A 156 13.60 21.20 -7.53
N SER A 157 13.14 21.61 -8.72
CA SER A 157 12.06 22.59 -8.88
C SER A 157 10.73 22.20 -8.21
N ASP A 158 10.45 20.92 -8.06
CA ASP A 158 9.18 20.37 -7.54
C ASP A 158 9.29 19.74 -6.14
N PHE A 159 10.50 19.71 -5.57
CA PHE A 159 10.77 19.04 -4.31
C PHE A 159 11.28 20.01 -3.24
N SER A 160 10.92 19.71 -2.01
CA SER A 160 11.37 20.42 -0.81
C SER A 160 12.26 19.51 0.04
N SER A 161 13.21 20.08 0.75
CA SER A 161 14.02 19.31 1.69
C SER A 161 13.19 18.77 2.85
N LEU A 162 13.64 17.70 3.48
CA LEU A 162 12.99 17.16 4.69
C LEU A 162 12.95 18.18 5.82
N GLN A 163 13.98 19.04 5.91
CA GLN A 163 14.05 20.16 6.88
C GLN A 163 12.95 21.21 6.62
N ALA A 164 12.67 21.53 5.34
CA ALA A 164 11.58 22.44 5.00
C ALA A 164 10.23 21.85 5.38
N LEU A 165 10.02 20.55 5.15
CA LEU A 165 8.79 19.88 5.58
C LEU A 165 8.65 19.89 7.10
N ALA A 166 9.71 19.61 7.85
CA ALA A 166 9.73 19.64 9.31
C ALA A 166 9.41 21.04 9.88
N ALA A 167 9.77 22.11 9.15
CA ALA A 167 9.54 23.48 9.57
C ALA A 167 8.14 24.02 9.22
N GLU A 168 7.55 23.56 8.11
CA GLU A 168 6.37 24.21 7.53
C GLU A 168 5.08 23.38 7.56
N CYS A 169 5.16 22.04 7.69
CA CYS A 169 3.99 21.18 7.53
C CYS A 169 3.20 20.99 8.83
N ASP A 170 1.89 21.00 8.71
CA ASP A 170 0.93 20.70 9.76
C ASP A 170 0.56 19.21 9.77
N ILE A 171 0.77 18.52 8.65
CA ILE A 171 0.60 17.09 8.50
C ILE A 171 1.78 16.54 7.69
N LEU A 172 2.40 15.47 8.16
CA LEU A 172 3.50 14.77 7.48
C LEU A 172 3.10 13.33 7.20
N THR A 173 3.18 12.91 5.94
CA THR A 173 2.77 11.56 5.52
C THR A 173 3.88 10.84 4.77
N PHE A 174 4.13 9.58 5.17
CA PHE A 174 5.25 8.78 4.69
C PHE A 174 4.78 7.71 3.70
N HIS A 175 5.37 7.72 2.49
CA HIS A 175 5.07 6.80 1.38
C HIS A 175 6.33 6.31 0.68
N VAL A 176 7.36 6.05 1.46
CA VAL A 176 8.68 5.59 0.99
C VAL A 176 8.79 4.06 1.08
N PRO A 177 9.60 3.42 0.21
CA PRO A 177 10.04 2.04 0.44
C PRO A 177 10.96 1.96 1.66
N LEU A 178 11.12 0.76 2.23
CA LEU A 178 12.08 0.54 3.31
C LEU A 178 13.46 0.21 2.73
N TYR A 179 14.39 1.14 2.89
CA TYR A 179 15.81 0.95 2.61
C TYR A 179 16.60 1.03 3.92
N LYS A 180 17.30 -0.06 4.25
CA LYS A 180 18.07 -0.13 5.51
C LYS A 180 19.42 0.55 5.39
N GLU A 181 19.95 0.68 4.18
CA GLU A 181 21.28 1.20 3.88
C GLU A 181 21.26 2.06 2.60
N GLY A 182 22.39 2.69 2.30
CA GLY A 182 22.60 3.47 1.09
C GLY A 182 22.19 4.93 1.19
N PRO A 183 22.35 5.71 0.10
CA PRO A 183 22.15 7.16 0.11
C PRO A 183 20.69 7.57 0.35
N TYR A 184 19.75 6.68 0.06
CA TYR A 184 18.30 6.90 0.25
C TYR A 184 17.74 6.06 1.38
N LYS A 185 18.53 5.80 2.44
CA LYS A 185 18.10 5.07 3.63
C LYS A 185 16.82 5.68 4.19
N THR A 186 15.82 4.81 4.45
CA THR A 186 14.52 5.20 5.03
C THR A 186 14.22 4.48 6.34
N PHE A 187 15.05 3.49 6.71
CA PHE A 187 14.98 2.85 8.02
C PHE A 187 15.22 3.89 9.12
N HIS A 188 14.25 4.05 10.03
CA HIS A 188 14.22 5.07 11.08
C HIS A 188 14.47 6.50 10.54
N LEU A 189 13.86 6.80 9.37
CA LEU A 189 13.91 8.15 8.79
C LEU A 189 13.31 9.18 9.75
N ALA A 190 12.23 8.82 10.44
CA ALA A 190 11.65 9.60 11.51
C ALA A 190 12.10 9.03 12.88
N ASP A 191 13.28 9.43 13.31
CA ASP A 191 13.91 9.16 14.59
C ASP A 191 13.72 10.33 15.60
N HIS A 192 14.32 10.22 16.77
CA HIS A 192 14.31 11.30 17.79
C HIS A 192 14.84 12.62 17.24
N THR A 193 15.83 12.60 16.35
CA THR A 193 16.41 13.84 15.78
C THR A 193 15.41 14.51 14.85
N PHE A 194 14.72 13.74 14.03
CA PHE A 194 13.66 14.22 13.15
C PHE A 194 12.54 14.88 13.97
N PHE A 195 12.00 14.19 14.98
CA PHE A 195 10.89 14.75 15.78
C PHE A 195 11.28 16.04 16.53
N ARG A 196 12.51 16.13 17.03
CA ARG A 196 13.01 17.38 17.66
C ARG A 196 13.19 18.52 16.66
N SER A 197 13.31 18.25 15.37
CA SER A 197 13.45 19.27 14.33
C SER A 197 12.13 19.95 13.95
N LEU A 198 10.98 19.34 14.31
CA LEU A 198 9.65 19.83 13.99
C LEU A 198 9.37 21.22 14.61
N LYS A 199 8.67 22.08 13.87
CA LYS A 199 8.36 23.47 14.32
C LYS A 199 6.87 23.73 14.49
N ARG A 200 5.99 22.83 14.01
CA ARG A 200 4.54 23.06 13.92
C ARG A 200 3.68 22.02 14.63
N CYS A 201 4.23 21.12 15.42
CA CYS A 201 3.48 20.06 16.10
C CYS A 201 2.51 19.31 15.15
N PRO A 202 3.02 18.69 14.07
CA PRO A 202 2.19 18.11 13.02
C PRO A 202 1.46 16.83 13.47
N VAL A 203 0.45 16.42 12.67
CA VAL A 203 -0.05 15.04 12.65
C VAL A 203 0.89 14.20 11.78
N ILE A 204 1.24 13.01 12.26
CA ILE A 204 2.08 12.05 11.53
C ILE A 204 1.22 10.94 10.94
N ILE A 205 1.41 10.64 9.64
CA ILE A 205 0.71 9.54 8.95
C ILE A 205 1.75 8.57 8.39
N ASN A 206 1.65 7.28 8.73
CA ASN A 206 2.49 6.24 8.13
C ASN A 206 1.63 5.09 7.57
N THR A 207 1.66 4.95 6.25
CA THR A 207 1.03 3.86 5.50
C THR A 207 2.03 3.15 4.58
N SER A 208 3.34 3.29 4.87
CA SER A 208 4.43 2.74 4.04
C SER A 208 5.03 1.46 4.61
N ARG A 209 5.94 1.57 5.58
CA ARG A 209 6.53 0.47 6.36
C ARG A 209 6.72 0.94 7.79
N GLY A 210 6.51 0.04 8.77
CA GLY A 210 6.61 0.37 10.19
C GLY A 210 7.97 0.94 10.56
N GLU A 211 9.03 0.30 10.10
CA GLU A 211 10.42 0.65 10.40
C GLU A 211 10.91 1.98 9.78
N VAL A 212 10.05 2.68 9.03
CA VAL A 212 10.34 4.06 8.56
C VAL A 212 10.29 5.04 9.73
N ILE A 213 9.45 4.77 10.72
CA ILE A 213 9.33 5.56 11.95
C ILE A 213 9.77 4.71 13.14
N GLU A 214 10.72 5.21 13.91
CA GLU A 214 11.14 4.56 15.15
C GLU A 214 10.03 4.67 16.20
N THR A 215 9.52 3.52 16.66
CA THR A 215 8.37 3.43 17.58
C THR A 215 8.58 4.25 18.88
N ASN A 216 9.76 4.14 19.50
CA ASN A 216 10.04 4.88 20.72
C ASN A 216 10.16 6.38 20.49
N ALA A 217 10.72 6.80 19.36
CA ALA A 217 10.81 8.20 19.01
C ALA A 217 9.42 8.81 18.78
N LEU A 218 8.50 8.06 18.13
CA LEU A 218 7.12 8.49 17.92
C LEU A 218 6.35 8.59 19.25
N LEU A 219 6.50 7.61 20.15
CA LEU A 219 5.90 7.67 21.48
C LEU A 219 6.36 8.89 22.28
N ASN A 220 7.68 9.11 22.35
CA ASN A 220 8.23 10.28 23.04
C ASN A 220 7.76 11.59 22.40
N ALA A 221 7.66 11.65 21.07
CA ALA A 221 7.17 12.85 20.38
C ALA A 221 5.69 13.16 20.72
N LEU A 222 4.85 12.14 20.91
CA LEU A 222 3.47 12.29 21.39
C LEU A 222 3.43 12.75 22.85
N GLU A 223 4.30 12.23 23.71
CA GLU A 223 4.38 12.57 25.13
C GLU A 223 4.90 13.98 25.36
N ASP A 224 5.94 14.36 24.63
CA ASP A 224 6.58 15.68 24.70
C ASP A 224 5.78 16.76 23.95
N GLY A 225 4.68 16.43 23.27
CA GLY A 225 3.87 17.38 22.49
C GLY A 225 4.59 17.93 21.25
N LEU A 226 5.59 17.22 20.73
CA LEU A 226 6.27 17.59 19.49
C LEU A 226 5.39 17.32 18.26
N ILE A 227 4.44 16.39 18.38
CA ILE A 227 3.40 16.09 17.40
C ILE A 227 2.03 16.11 18.06
N SER A 228 1.02 16.50 17.31
CA SER A 228 -0.35 16.61 17.84
C SER A 228 -1.08 15.29 17.87
N ASP A 229 -0.79 14.40 16.92
CA ASP A 229 -1.40 13.06 16.84
C ASP A 229 -0.68 12.19 15.78
N ALA A 230 -1.09 10.90 15.68
CA ALA A 230 -0.57 10.00 14.66
C ALA A 230 -1.68 9.09 14.07
N ILE A 231 -1.50 8.72 12.80
CA ILE A 231 -2.32 7.78 12.04
C ILE A 231 -1.39 6.70 11.49
N ILE A 232 -1.49 5.49 12.03
CA ILE A 232 -0.53 4.42 11.80
C ILE A 232 -1.25 3.19 11.24
N ASP A 233 -0.92 2.81 10.00
CA ASP A 233 -1.41 1.58 9.38
C ASP A 233 -0.36 0.46 9.42
N VAL A 234 0.92 0.83 9.52
CA VAL A 234 2.07 -0.07 9.49
C VAL A 234 2.92 0.11 10.73
N TRP A 235 3.44 -0.98 11.29
CA TRP A 235 4.06 -1.00 12.61
C TRP A 235 5.42 -1.70 12.57
N GLU A 236 6.33 -1.31 13.45
CA GLU A 236 7.50 -2.16 13.72
C GLU A 236 7.04 -3.47 14.38
N ASN A 237 7.72 -4.56 14.01
CA ASN A 237 7.50 -5.91 14.56
C ASN A 237 6.09 -6.49 14.29
N GLU A 238 5.42 -6.15 13.19
CA GLU A 238 4.17 -6.81 12.83
C GLU A 238 4.31 -8.35 12.84
N PRO A 239 3.38 -9.11 13.41
CA PRO A 239 2.09 -8.70 14.00
C PRO A 239 2.16 -8.30 15.49
N ASP A 240 3.31 -8.42 16.16
CA ASP A 240 3.53 -8.16 17.59
C ASP A 240 3.78 -6.67 17.83
N ILE A 241 2.75 -5.85 17.57
CA ILE A 241 2.84 -4.40 17.57
C ILE A 241 2.92 -3.80 18.98
N ASN A 242 3.43 -2.56 19.08
CA ASN A 242 3.48 -1.85 20.35
C ASN A 242 2.08 -1.35 20.78
N LEU A 243 1.53 -1.98 21.84
CA LEU A 243 0.17 -1.67 22.33
C LEU A 243 0.06 -0.30 22.99
N THR A 244 1.15 0.22 23.57
CA THR A 244 1.16 1.58 24.12
C THR A 244 0.98 2.59 22.98
N LEU A 245 1.68 2.43 21.88
CA LEU A 245 1.51 3.28 20.70
C LEU A 245 0.11 3.13 20.10
N LEU A 246 -0.40 1.89 19.94
CA LEU A 246 -1.73 1.64 19.40
C LEU A 246 -2.83 2.40 20.17
N ASN A 247 -2.71 2.46 21.50
CA ASN A 247 -3.68 3.15 22.35
C ASN A 247 -3.54 4.68 22.35
N ARG A 248 -2.41 5.20 21.90
CA ARG A 248 -2.11 6.64 21.87
C ARG A 248 -2.45 7.32 20.54
N VAL A 249 -2.43 6.57 19.42
CA VAL A 249 -2.66 7.14 18.08
C VAL A 249 -4.14 7.41 17.82
N PHE A 250 -4.42 8.43 17.01
CA PHE A 250 -5.76 8.78 16.55
C PHE A 250 -6.41 7.61 15.78
N LEU A 251 -5.71 7.08 14.78
CA LEU A 251 -6.12 5.86 14.07
C LEU A 251 -4.94 4.88 14.03
N GLY A 252 -5.22 3.62 14.39
CA GLY A 252 -4.28 2.52 14.27
C GLY A 252 -4.94 1.35 13.56
N THR A 253 -4.41 0.90 12.43
CA THR A 253 -5.01 -0.17 11.61
C THR A 253 -4.01 -1.29 11.29
N SER A 254 -4.51 -2.45 10.90
CA SER A 254 -3.74 -3.71 10.77
C SER A 254 -3.10 -3.87 9.39
N HIS A 255 -2.40 -2.85 8.89
CA HIS A 255 -1.72 -2.83 7.59
C HIS A 255 -2.69 -3.10 6.42
N ILE A 256 -3.80 -2.34 6.39
CA ILE A 256 -4.91 -2.52 5.43
C ILE A 256 -5.17 -1.29 4.55
N ALA A 257 -4.41 -0.21 4.70
CA ALA A 257 -4.61 0.99 3.88
C ALA A 257 -4.61 0.68 2.37
N GLY A 258 -3.75 -0.25 1.94
CA GLY A 258 -3.69 -0.74 0.57
C GLY A 258 -4.69 -1.85 0.21
N TYR A 259 -5.60 -2.23 1.10
CA TYR A 259 -6.49 -3.38 0.89
C TYR A 259 -7.85 -2.94 0.34
N SER A 260 -7.99 -3.00 -0.98
CA SER A 260 -9.27 -2.85 -1.69
C SER A 260 -9.47 -4.00 -2.68
N ALA A 261 -10.71 -4.25 -3.07
CA ALA A 261 -11.04 -5.18 -4.15
C ALA A 261 -10.49 -4.68 -5.49
N ASP A 262 -10.49 -3.36 -5.68
CA ASP A 262 -9.96 -2.69 -6.86
C ASP A 262 -8.44 -2.87 -6.97
N GLY A 263 -7.70 -2.63 -5.89
CA GLY A 263 -6.25 -2.86 -5.85
C GLY A 263 -5.87 -4.33 -6.09
N LYS A 264 -6.64 -5.26 -5.51
CA LYS A 264 -6.46 -6.70 -5.76
C LYS A 264 -6.73 -7.07 -7.23
N ALA A 265 -7.79 -6.52 -7.84
CA ALA A 265 -8.11 -6.72 -9.26
C ALA A 265 -7.03 -6.09 -10.17
N ASN A 266 -6.50 -4.93 -9.80
CA ASN A 266 -5.40 -4.30 -10.51
C ASN A 266 -4.14 -5.15 -10.50
N ALA A 267 -3.75 -5.71 -9.34
CA ALA A 267 -2.59 -6.59 -9.24
C ALA A 267 -2.74 -7.84 -10.12
N THR A 268 -3.92 -8.45 -10.12
CA THR A 268 -4.24 -9.60 -10.97
C THR A 268 -4.15 -9.22 -12.45
N ARG A 269 -4.77 -8.09 -12.86
CA ARG A 269 -4.72 -7.62 -14.25
C ARG A 269 -3.28 -7.34 -14.69
N MET A 270 -2.50 -6.62 -13.89
CA MET A 270 -1.10 -6.31 -14.21
C MET A 270 -0.27 -7.60 -14.41
N SER A 271 -0.49 -8.62 -13.57
CA SER A 271 0.19 -9.90 -13.69
C SER A 271 -0.17 -10.62 -14.98
N LEU A 272 -1.47 -10.66 -15.33
CA LEU A 272 -1.92 -11.31 -16.56
C LEU A 272 -1.55 -10.54 -17.82
N ASP A 273 -1.63 -9.20 -17.79
CA ASP A 273 -1.19 -8.35 -18.92
C ASP A 273 0.30 -8.56 -19.21
N ALA A 274 1.12 -8.68 -18.16
CA ALA A 274 2.55 -8.95 -18.31
C ALA A 274 2.81 -10.35 -18.85
N LEU A 275 2.07 -11.36 -18.38
CA LEU A 275 2.11 -12.73 -18.91
C LEU A 275 1.77 -12.73 -20.41
N CYS A 276 0.68 -12.08 -20.79
CA CYS A 276 0.24 -12.00 -22.19
C CYS A 276 1.28 -11.32 -23.07
N ARG A 277 1.87 -10.22 -22.60
CA ARG A 277 2.96 -9.54 -23.33
C ARG A 277 4.17 -10.44 -23.53
N PHE A 278 4.60 -11.15 -22.49
CA PHE A 278 5.77 -12.02 -22.55
C PHE A 278 5.58 -13.18 -23.53
N PHE A 279 4.42 -13.82 -23.50
CA PHE A 279 4.12 -14.97 -24.38
C PHE A 279 3.46 -14.58 -25.71
N HIS A 280 3.33 -13.29 -26.02
CA HIS A 280 2.69 -12.77 -27.24
C HIS A 280 1.25 -13.27 -27.42
N ILE A 281 0.50 -13.38 -26.32
CA ILE A 281 -0.90 -13.81 -26.31
C ILE A 281 -1.79 -12.57 -26.33
N LYS A 282 -2.86 -12.60 -27.14
CA LYS A 282 -3.88 -11.55 -27.12
C LYS A 282 -4.66 -11.61 -25.80
N ALA A 283 -4.63 -10.51 -25.05
CA ALA A 283 -5.43 -10.37 -23.84
C ALA A 283 -6.91 -10.23 -24.22
N ASP A 284 -7.74 -11.22 -23.88
CA ASP A 284 -9.20 -11.19 -24.10
C ASP A 284 -9.91 -11.61 -22.81
N TYR A 285 -9.72 -10.81 -21.76
CA TYR A 285 -10.37 -11.01 -20.47
C TYR A 285 -10.71 -9.69 -19.82
N ARG A 286 -11.66 -9.75 -18.92
CA ARG A 286 -12.02 -8.62 -18.05
C ARG A 286 -11.86 -9.03 -16.60
N ILE A 287 -11.09 -8.25 -15.85
CA ILE A 287 -10.96 -8.40 -14.41
C ILE A 287 -11.64 -7.20 -13.75
N ALA A 288 -12.71 -7.46 -13.04
CA ALA A 288 -13.44 -6.45 -12.30
C ALA A 288 -13.84 -7.00 -10.93
N PRO A 289 -13.65 -6.22 -9.86
CA PRO A 289 -14.15 -6.61 -8.54
C PRO A 289 -15.69 -6.53 -8.52
N PRO A 290 -16.35 -7.23 -7.57
CA PRO A 290 -17.81 -7.17 -7.44
C PRO A 290 -18.30 -5.76 -7.13
N GLN A 291 -19.49 -5.42 -7.56
CA GLN A 291 -20.10 -4.13 -7.23
C GLN A 291 -20.28 -4.00 -5.72
N PRO A 292 -20.18 -2.78 -5.14
CA PRO A 292 -20.52 -2.55 -3.75
C PRO A 292 -22.02 -2.81 -3.52
N ARG A 293 -22.38 -3.17 -2.28
CA ARG A 293 -23.80 -3.41 -1.93
C ARG A 293 -24.69 -2.21 -2.25
N ASN A 294 -24.20 -1.01 -1.93
CA ASN A 294 -24.89 0.25 -2.15
C ASN A 294 -23.99 1.13 -3.01
N PRO A 295 -24.10 1.07 -4.34
CA PRO A 295 -23.25 1.88 -5.24
C PRO A 295 -23.63 3.37 -5.25
N ILE A 296 -24.83 3.72 -4.76
CA ILE A 296 -25.29 5.10 -4.69
C ILE A 296 -25.14 5.58 -3.26
N ILE A 297 -24.41 6.68 -3.10
CA ILE A 297 -24.20 7.35 -1.81
C ILE A 297 -24.92 8.68 -1.82
N THR A 298 -25.84 8.87 -0.88
CA THR A 298 -26.57 10.13 -0.67
C THR A 298 -26.07 10.80 0.60
N ALA A 299 -25.51 12.00 0.51
CA ALA A 299 -24.95 12.74 1.63
C ALA A 299 -25.14 14.25 1.47
N GLY A 300 -25.06 14.99 2.57
CA GLY A 300 -25.18 16.44 2.58
C GLY A 300 -23.98 17.17 1.94
N ASN A 301 -22.81 16.53 1.94
CA ASN A 301 -21.60 17.04 1.34
C ASN A 301 -20.67 15.89 0.91
N LEU A 302 -19.62 16.23 0.16
CA LEU A 302 -18.68 15.26 -0.37
C LEU A 302 -17.86 14.56 0.73
N ALA A 303 -17.53 15.24 1.82
CA ALA A 303 -16.78 14.66 2.93
C ALA A 303 -17.59 13.54 3.63
N GLU A 304 -18.89 13.77 3.87
CA GLU A 304 -19.78 12.74 4.37
C GLU A 304 -19.90 11.56 3.40
N ALA A 305 -19.99 11.84 2.10
CA ALA A 305 -20.03 10.81 1.08
C ALA A 305 -18.78 9.91 1.12
N TYR A 306 -17.60 10.48 1.19
CA TYR A 306 -16.35 9.72 1.28
C TYR A 306 -16.30 8.85 2.56
N LEU A 307 -16.72 9.36 3.70
CA LEU A 307 -16.76 8.58 4.95
C LEU A 307 -17.85 7.49 4.93
N GLN A 308 -18.92 7.65 4.14
CA GLN A 308 -19.87 6.55 3.91
C GLN A 308 -19.30 5.48 2.99
N MET A 309 -18.44 5.83 2.02
CA MET A 309 -17.74 4.87 1.16
C MET A 309 -16.70 4.07 1.95
N TYR A 310 -15.92 4.76 2.78
CA TYR A 310 -14.90 4.16 3.64
C TYR A 310 -14.64 4.99 4.91
N ASP A 311 -14.82 4.37 6.07
CA ASP A 311 -14.54 4.95 7.37
C ASP A 311 -13.51 4.11 8.12
N PRO A 312 -12.26 4.57 8.26
CA PRO A 312 -11.19 3.82 8.92
C PRO A 312 -11.36 3.68 10.44
N ARG A 313 -12.32 4.37 11.06
CA ARG A 313 -12.60 4.22 12.51
C ARG A 313 -12.97 2.80 12.86
N ARG A 314 -13.76 2.12 12.02
CA ARG A 314 -14.16 0.72 12.25
C ARG A 314 -12.95 -0.21 12.32
N ASP A 315 -11.99 0.00 11.43
CA ASP A 315 -10.79 -0.82 11.35
C ASP A 315 -9.85 -0.53 12.53
N SER A 316 -9.75 0.75 12.91
CA SER A 316 -9.00 1.18 14.09
C SER A 316 -9.61 0.65 15.40
N GLU A 317 -10.92 0.73 15.55
CA GLU A 317 -11.63 0.20 16.72
C GLU A 317 -11.48 -1.32 16.83
N ALA A 318 -11.59 -2.05 15.71
CA ALA A 318 -11.40 -3.48 15.66
C ALA A 318 -9.98 -3.88 16.13
N LEU A 319 -8.94 -3.19 15.66
CA LEU A 319 -7.57 -3.46 16.09
C LEU A 319 -7.32 -3.07 17.55
N LYS A 320 -7.81 -1.91 18.00
CA LYS A 320 -7.66 -1.46 19.40
C LYS A 320 -8.39 -2.40 20.39
N THR A 321 -9.51 -2.98 19.97
CA THR A 321 -10.28 -3.93 20.80
C THR A 321 -9.65 -5.32 20.80
N HIS A 322 -9.08 -5.76 19.67
CA HIS A 322 -8.55 -7.09 19.48
C HIS A 322 -7.15 -7.07 18.83
N PRO A 323 -6.13 -6.49 19.48
CA PRO A 323 -4.79 -6.39 18.90
C PRO A 323 -4.15 -7.75 18.61
N GLU A 324 -4.49 -8.79 19.37
CA GLU A 324 -4.05 -10.18 19.17
C GLU A 324 -4.57 -10.79 17.84
N GLN A 325 -5.56 -10.16 17.21
CA GLN A 325 -6.14 -10.58 15.93
C GLN A 325 -5.56 -9.83 14.73
N PHE A 326 -4.41 -9.17 14.86
CA PHE A 326 -3.78 -8.37 13.79
C PHE A 326 -3.74 -9.10 12.45
N GLU A 327 -3.16 -10.30 12.41
CA GLU A 327 -3.07 -11.11 11.18
C GLU A 327 -4.44 -11.53 10.64
N LYS A 328 -5.40 -11.80 11.50
CA LYS A 328 -6.77 -12.16 11.08
C LYS A 328 -7.50 -10.96 10.49
N LEU A 329 -7.45 -9.79 11.17
CA LEU A 329 -8.05 -8.54 10.68
C LEU A 329 -7.49 -8.15 9.32
N ARG A 330 -6.20 -8.36 9.10
CA ARG A 330 -5.53 -8.14 7.83
C ARG A 330 -5.88 -9.21 6.78
N GLY A 331 -5.79 -10.50 7.16
CA GLY A 331 -5.97 -11.64 6.25
C GLY A 331 -7.40 -11.79 5.73
N ASP A 332 -8.38 -11.57 6.60
CA ASP A 332 -9.81 -11.68 6.32
C ASP A 332 -10.45 -10.33 5.97
N TYR A 333 -9.63 -9.31 5.63
CA TYR A 333 -10.11 -7.96 5.36
C TYR A 333 -11.17 -7.96 4.25
N PRO A 334 -12.34 -7.31 4.47
CA PRO A 334 -13.44 -7.31 3.53
C PRO A 334 -13.07 -6.65 2.19
N LEU A 335 -13.85 -6.96 1.15
CA LEU A 335 -13.67 -6.41 -0.19
C LEU A 335 -14.11 -4.94 -0.25
N ARG A 336 -13.37 -4.06 0.39
CA ARG A 336 -13.58 -2.61 0.30
C ARG A 336 -13.44 -2.17 -1.16
N ARG A 337 -14.33 -1.28 -1.60
CA ARG A 337 -14.26 -0.67 -2.93
C ARG A 337 -13.70 0.75 -2.86
N GLU A 338 -12.99 1.15 -3.89
CA GLU A 338 -12.47 2.50 -4.05
C GLU A 338 -13.58 3.47 -4.50
N LYS A 339 -13.33 4.79 -4.37
CA LYS A 339 -14.32 5.85 -4.62
C LYS A 339 -15.03 5.74 -5.97
N ASP A 340 -14.32 5.32 -7.01
CA ASP A 340 -14.84 5.23 -8.39
C ASP A 340 -15.90 4.12 -8.57
N ALA A 341 -16.09 3.26 -7.57
CA ALA A 341 -17.15 2.27 -7.54
C ALA A 341 -18.51 2.84 -7.11
N TYR A 342 -18.54 4.10 -6.70
CA TYR A 342 -19.72 4.73 -6.12
C TYR A 342 -20.15 5.96 -6.93
N THR A 343 -21.46 6.23 -6.92
CA THR A 343 -22.05 7.46 -7.45
C THR A 343 -22.56 8.30 -6.27
N TYR A 344 -22.02 9.50 -6.12
CA TYR A 344 -22.48 10.46 -5.11
C TYR A 344 -23.67 11.28 -5.63
N ILE A 345 -24.72 11.39 -4.83
CA ILE A 345 -25.90 12.23 -5.07
C ILE A 345 -26.04 13.18 -3.87
N PRO A 346 -25.95 14.49 -4.05
CA PRO A 346 -26.20 15.47 -3.00
C PRO A 346 -27.65 15.34 -2.47
N LYS A 347 -27.81 15.55 -1.13
CA LYS A 347 -29.14 15.68 -0.49
C LYS A 347 -29.76 17.01 -0.81
#